data_73ac6400b046385d2daa73061ba28510
#
_entry.id   73ac6400b046385d2daa73061ba28510
#
_cell.length_a   1.000
_cell.length_b   1.000
_cell.length_c   1.000
_cell.angle_alpha   90.00
_cell.angle_beta   90.00
_cell.angle_gamma   90.00
#
_symmetry.space_group_name_H-M   'P 1'
#
loop_
_entity.id
_entity.type
_entity.pdbx_description
1 polymer ?
#
loop_
_entity_poly.entity_id
_entity_poly.type
_entity_poly.pdbx_seq_one_letter_code
_entity_poly.pdbx_strand_id
1 'polypeptide(L)'
;MSASNRPLRQLIQHLESPNAEMWMGLIDGVYAVAMTLIAIELPELASEVIDTIDKQVEITTISGILIYELIVYTATFFILYELWSFHKSILKLSGIRHIRQNLTNGLILALTCLGAGNILLILNSKTDLASEEINAGMSQATILKDWITHGTASSICMLLMIAVMFGLMSLLARSKANPEQIANLKALERNTRVKAFLFLLLPLNWLPMMFGSQTPIAPVGIMILVYIALSNINEAKLRRRLSETFKAST
;
A
#
# COMPACT_ATOMS: atom_id res chain seq x y z
N MET A 1 -41.04 -34.56 14.23
CA MET A 1 -39.56 -34.54 14.23
C MET A 1 -39.05 -33.26 13.55
N SER A 2 -38.93 -32.14 14.25
CA SER A 2 -38.37 -30.92 13.65
C SER A 2 -37.84 -29.89 14.66
N ALA A 3 -37.36 -30.32 15.83
CA ALA A 3 -36.89 -29.37 16.88
C ALA A 3 -35.36 -29.29 17.07
N SER A 4 -34.57 -30.14 16.36
CA SER A 4 -33.12 -30.29 16.64
C SER A 4 -32.19 -29.34 15.89
N ASN A 5 -32.63 -28.60 14.86
CA ASN A 5 -31.75 -27.82 14.02
C ASN A 5 -31.71 -26.27 14.33
N ARG A 6 -32.51 -25.82 15.30
CA ARG A 6 -32.55 -24.40 15.66
C ARG A 6 -31.26 -23.86 16.31
N PRO A 7 -30.62 -24.61 17.27
CA PRO A 7 -29.42 -24.05 17.92
C PRO A 7 -28.23 -23.97 16.97
N LEU A 8 -28.07 -24.91 16.06
CA LEU A 8 -26.99 -24.88 15.05
C LEU A 8 -27.17 -23.75 14.03
N ARG A 9 -28.40 -23.48 13.57
CA ARG A 9 -28.69 -22.34 12.71
C ARG A 9 -28.45 -21.00 13.40
N GLN A 10 -28.79 -20.88 14.67
CA GLN A 10 -28.50 -19.67 15.45
C GLN A 10 -26.99 -19.48 15.70
N LEU A 11 -26.25 -20.57 15.95
CA LEU A 11 -24.79 -20.51 16.09
C LEU A 11 -24.11 -20.12 14.76
N ILE A 12 -24.59 -20.69 13.64
CA ILE A 12 -24.09 -20.33 12.30
C ILE A 12 -24.44 -18.88 11.96
N GLN A 13 -25.62 -18.38 12.31
CA GLN A 13 -25.98 -16.98 12.13
C GLN A 13 -25.13 -16.05 12.99
N HIS A 14 -24.76 -16.45 14.19
CA HIS A 14 -23.81 -15.68 15.03
C HIS A 14 -22.38 -15.67 14.46
N LEU A 15 -21.97 -16.75 13.81
CA LEU A 15 -20.69 -16.83 13.09
C LEU A 15 -20.72 -16.10 11.74
N GLU A 16 -21.91 -15.97 11.12
CA GLU A 16 -22.11 -15.29 9.84
C GLU A 16 -22.20 -13.74 9.94
N SER A 17 -22.44 -13.21 11.13
CA SER A 17 -22.47 -11.75 11.35
C SER A 17 -21.43 -11.31 12.39
N PRO A 18 -20.13 -11.33 12.05
CA PRO A 18 -19.15 -10.70 12.89
C PRO A 18 -19.52 -9.21 13.01
N ASN A 19 -19.52 -8.71 14.24
CA ASN A 19 -19.87 -7.32 14.53
C ASN A 19 -19.01 -6.39 13.65
N ALA A 20 -19.64 -5.55 12.83
CA ALA A 20 -18.95 -4.65 11.92
C ALA A 20 -17.98 -3.71 12.65
N GLU A 21 -18.30 -3.34 13.90
CA GLU A 21 -17.44 -2.54 14.76
C GLU A 21 -16.14 -3.26 15.14
N MET A 22 -16.21 -4.57 15.40
CA MET A 22 -15.04 -5.39 15.72
C MET A 22 -14.06 -5.45 14.54
N TRP A 23 -14.59 -5.59 13.32
CA TRP A 23 -13.77 -5.54 12.12
C TRP A 23 -13.17 -4.17 11.86
N MET A 24 -13.89 -3.10 12.11
CA MET A 24 -13.38 -1.72 12.00
C MET A 24 -12.21 -1.49 12.96
N GLY A 25 -12.33 -1.94 14.22
CA GLY A 25 -11.24 -1.88 15.20
C GLY A 25 -10.01 -2.69 14.78
N LEU A 26 -10.21 -3.90 14.22
CA LEU A 26 -9.10 -4.73 13.73
C LEU A 26 -8.38 -4.09 12.54
N ILE A 27 -9.11 -3.48 11.60
CA ILE A 27 -8.55 -2.75 10.48
C ILE A 27 -7.71 -1.58 10.97
N ASP A 28 -8.28 -0.74 11.85
CA ASP A 28 -7.56 0.39 12.41
C ASP A 28 -6.28 -0.07 13.14
N GLY A 29 -6.34 -1.17 13.90
CA GLY A 29 -5.19 -1.75 14.59
C GLY A 29 -4.11 -2.27 13.63
N VAL A 30 -4.46 -3.06 12.63
CA VAL A 30 -3.50 -3.63 11.68
C VAL A 30 -2.79 -2.55 10.87
N TYR A 31 -3.53 -1.57 10.34
CA TYR A 31 -2.90 -0.48 9.58
C TYR A 31 -2.07 0.44 10.48
N ALA A 32 -2.51 0.72 11.71
CA ALA A 32 -1.73 1.50 12.66
C ALA A 32 -0.39 0.81 12.99
N VAL A 33 -0.42 -0.50 13.25
CA VAL A 33 0.80 -1.28 13.51
C VAL A 33 1.71 -1.27 12.28
N ALA A 34 1.17 -1.50 11.06
CA ALA A 34 1.95 -1.48 9.83
C ALA A 34 2.64 -0.12 9.59
N MET A 35 1.92 0.99 9.79
CA MET A 35 2.47 2.34 9.66
C MET A 35 3.51 2.64 10.75
N THR A 36 3.27 2.18 11.99
CA THR A 36 4.20 2.39 13.11
C THR A 36 5.50 1.62 12.92
N LEU A 37 5.42 0.36 12.43
CA LEU A 37 6.62 -0.43 12.14
C LEU A 37 7.53 0.30 11.13
N ILE A 38 6.97 0.81 10.04
CA ILE A 38 7.73 1.57 9.06
C ILE A 38 8.30 2.86 9.67
N ALA A 39 7.56 3.53 10.56
CA ALA A 39 8.02 4.75 11.21
C ALA A 39 9.17 4.52 12.20
N ILE A 40 9.21 3.37 12.86
CA ILE A 40 10.27 3.01 13.83
C ILE A 40 11.58 2.69 13.11
N GLU A 41 11.52 2.04 11.95
CA GLU A 41 12.71 1.66 11.17
C GLU A 41 13.43 2.87 10.53
N LEU A 42 12.74 3.97 10.27
CA LEU A 42 13.35 5.14 9.62
C LEU A 42 14.54 5.74 10.41
N PRO A 43 14.47 5.93 11.74
CA PRO A 43 15.62 6.41 12.52
C PRO A 43 16.78 5.43 12.53
N GLU A 44 16.51 4.11 12.51
CA GLU A 44 17.55 3.07 12.47
C GLU A 44 18.31 3.12 11.15
N LEU A 45 17.59 3.16 10.01
CA LEU A 45 18.18 3.34 8.69
C LEU A 45 19.01 4.64 8.60
N ALA A 46 18.49 5.75 9.14
CA ALA A 46 19.23 7.01 9.17
C ALA A 46 20.49 6.93 10.00
N SER A 47 20.47 6.22 11.15
CA SER A 47 21.64 6.01 12.00
C SER A 47 22.72 5.21 11.29
N GLU A 48 22.37 4.12 10.62
CA GLU A 48 23.30 3.29 9.85
C GLU A 48 24.00 4.09 8.74
N VAL A 49 23.23 4.93 8.02
CA VAL A 49 23.79 5.81 6.98
C VAL A 49 24.71 6.85 7.60
N ILE A 50 24.35 7.44 8.75
CA ILE A 50 25.18 8.42 9.46
C ILE A 50 26.49 7.80 9.98
N ASP A 51 26.45 6.59 10.54
CA ASP A 51 27.65 5.89 11.03
C ASP A 51 28.65 5.57 9.90
N THR A 52 28.16 5.55 8.66
CA THR A 52 28.99 5.38 7.47
C THR A 52 29.72 6.68 7.07
N ILE A 53 29.26 7.86 7.55
CA ILE A 53 29.87 9.18 7.27
C ILE A 53 31.32 9.28 7.81
N ASP A 54 31.61 8.66 8.94
CA ASP A 54 32.96 8.67 9.55
C ASP A 54 34.05 8.03 8.67
N LYS A 55 33.66 7.40 7.55
CA LYS A 55 34.54 6.63 6.66
C LYS A 55 34.95 7.35 5.37
N GLN A 56 34.97 8.69 5.34
CA GLN A 56 35.45 9.52 4.20
C GLN A 56 34.57 9.52 2.93
N VAL A 57 33.27 9.29 3.07
CA VAL A 57 32.32 9.38 1.94
C VAL A 57 31.88 10.83 1.72
N GLU A 58 31.71 11.25 0.47
CA GLU A 58 31.20 12.59 0.17
C GLU A 58 29.78 12.77 0.73
N ILE A 59 29.59 13.89 1.45
CA ILE A 59 28.28 14.30 2.03
C ILE A 59 27.14 14.26 1.01
N THR A 60 27.44 14.51 -0.27
CA THR A 60 26.47 14.50 -1.38
C THR A 60 25.84 13.11 -1.62
N THR A 61 26.64 12.02 -1.52
CA THR A 61 26.12 10.65 -1.71
C THR A 61 25.22 10.25 -0.55
N ILE A 62 25.63 10.54 0.67
CA ILE A 62 24.89 10.24 1.88
C ILE A 62 23.56 11.00 1.92
N SER A 63 23.59 12.31 1.62
CA SER A 63 22.36 13.09 1.56
C SER A 63 21.41 12.60 0.46
N GLY A 64 21.93 12.10 -0.67
CA GLY A 64 21.13 11.50 -1.74
C GLY A 64 20.41 10.26 -1.28
N ILE A 65 21.07 9.35 -0.58
CA ILE A 65 20.51 8.13 -0.01
C ILE A 65 19.42 8.47 1.01
N LEU A 66 19.71 9.32 1.99
CA LEU A 66 18.75 9.75 3.02
C LEU A 66 17.49 10.40 2.42
N ILE A 67 17.66 11.29 1.45
CA ILE A 67 16.51 11.93 0.77
C ILE A 67 15.65 10.88 0.06
N TYR A 68 16.26 9.91 -0.61
CA TYR A 68 15.51 8.87 -1.29
C TYR A 68 14.77 7.96 -0.30
N GLU A 69 15.41 7.55 0.79
CA GLU A 69 14.76 6.75 1.84
C GLU A 69 13.57 7.48 2.43
N LEU A 70 13.72 8.79 2.71
CA LEU A 70 12.60 9.63 3.15
C LEU A 70 11.47 9.69 2.10
N ILE A 71 11.81 9.72 0.81
CA ILE A 71 10.83 9.68 -0.29
C ILE A 71 10.09 8.34 -0.29
N VAL A 72 10.83 7.21 -0.19
CA VAL A 72 10.23 5.88 -0.18
C VAL A 72 9.36 5.68 1.05
N TYR A 73 9.83 6.10 2.22
CA TYR A 73 9.06 6.07 3.45
C TYR A 73 7.75 6.85 3.31
N THR A 74 7.85 8.10 2.87
CA THR A 74 6.69 8.99 2.69
C THR A 74 5.69 8.38 1.69
N ALA A 75 6.19 7.90 0.58
CA ALA A 75 5.37 7.24 -0.45
C ALA A 75 4.64 6.01 0.09
N THR A 76 5.34 5.17 0.85
CA THR A 76 4.80 3.97 1.47
C THR A 76 3.73 4.30 2.50
N PHE A 77 4.01 5.27 3.37
CA PHE A 77 3.05 5.73 4.38
C PHE A 77 1.75 6.21 3.73
N PHE A 78 1.84 7.02 2.67
CA PHE A 78 0.67 7.50 1.96
C PHE A 78 -0.12 6.38 1.27
N ILE A 79 0.55 5.36 0.72
CA ILE A 79 -0.14 4.20 0.15
C ILE A 79 -0.88 3.40 1.23
N LEU A 80 -0.26 3.14 2.38
CA LEU A 80 -0.91 2.45 3.49
C LEU A 80 -2.11 3.25 4.02
N TYR A 81 -1.96 4.57 4.14
CA TYR A 81 -3.04 5.46 4.52
C TYR A 81 -4.20 5.42 3.51
N GLU A 82 -3.90 5.41 2.22
CA GLU A 82 -4.89 5.30 1.15
C GLU A 82 -5.62 3.95 1.20
N LEU A 83 -4.88 2.84 1.33
CA LEU A 83 -5.42 1.50 1.48
C LEU A 83 -6.34 1.41 2.71
N TRP A 84 -5.90 1.92 3.86
CA TRP A 84 -6.72 1.99 5.07
C TRP A 84 -8.02 2.78 4.84
N SER A 85 -7.93 3.96 4.23
CA SER A 85 -9.07 4.84 3.98
C SER A 85 -10.13 4.19 3.08
N PHE A 86 -9.69 3.52 1.99
CA PHE A 86 -10.58 2.77 1.10
C PHE A 86 -11.18 1.56 1.79
N HIS A 87 -10.37 0.77 2.47
CA HIS A 87 -10.79 -0.43 3.16
C HIS A 87 -11.87 -0.11 4.21
N LYS A 88 -11.62 0.89 5.05
CA LYS A 88 -12.56 1.38 6.06
C LYS A 88 -13.85 1.92 5.44
N SER A 89 -13.75 2.72 4.38
CA SER A 89 -14.91 3.29 3.69
C SER A 89 -15.80 2.21 3.06
N ILE A 90 -15.20 1.22 2.42
CA ILE A 90 -15.93 0.09 1.81
C ILE A 90 -16.67 -0.70 2.88
N LEU A 91 -16.00 -1.05 3.99
CA LEU A 91 -16.62 -1.81 5.07
C LEU A 91 -17.73 -1.05 5.77
N LYS A 92 -17.55 0.26 5.98
CA LYS A 92 -18.58 1.13 6.58
C LYS A 92 -19.86 1.16 5.73
N LEU A 93 -19.74 1.12 4.40
CA LEU A 93 -20.87 1.17 3.48
C LEU A 93 -21.45 -0.21 3.16
N SER A 94 -20.62 -1.25 3.01
CA SER A 94 -21.06 -2.59 2.61
C SER A 94 -21.53 -3.42 3.80
N GLY A 95 -20.92 -3.25 4.96
CA GLY A 95 -20.98 -4.20 6.06
C GLY A 95 -20.36 -5.55 5.69
N ILE A 96 -20.20 -6.43 6.68
CA ILE A 96 -19.79 -7.83 6.44
C ILE A 96 -21.01 -8.70 6.71
N ARG A 97 -21.56 -9.30 5.68
CA ARG A 97 -22.77 -10.14 5.77
C ARG A 97 -22.53 -11.60 5.39
N HIS A 98 -21.43 -11.88 4.70
CA HIS A 98 -21.15 -13.21 4.15
C HIS A 98 -19.73 -13.67 4.47
N ILE A 99 -19.53 -14.96 4.63
CA ILE A 99 -18.23 -15.59 4.91
C ILE A 99 -17.17 -15.23 3.85
N ARG A 100 -17.56 -15.07 2.58
CA ARG A 100 -16.65 -14.65 1.50
C ARG A 100 -16.09 -13.25 1.74
N GLN A 101 -16.92 -12.30 2.19
CA GLN A 101 -16.47 -10.95 2.53
C GLN A 101 -15.51 -10.97 3.71
N ASN A 102 -15.80 -11.81 4.70
CA ASN A 102 -14.95 -12.01 5.86
C ASN A 102 -13.56 -12.54 5.47
N LEU A 103 -13.50 -13.58 4.63
CA LEU A 103 -12.26 -14.13 4.11
C LEU A 103 -11.48 -13.10 3.27
N THR A 104 -12.17 -12.37 2.39
CA THR A 104 -11.53 -11.31 1.58
C THR A 104 -10.96 -10.20 2.46
N ASN A 105 -11.69 -9.79 3.49
CA ASN A 105 -11.23 -8.82 4.46
C ASN A 105 -9.99 -9.31 5.22
N GLY A 106 -10.02 -10.53 5.73
CA GLY A 106 -8.87 -11.17 6.40
C GLY A 106 -7.66 -11.27 5.49
N LEU A 107 -7.84 -11.60 4.20
CA LEU A 107 -6.76 -11.66 3.23
C LEU A 107 -6.14 -10.28 2.97
N ILE A 108 -6.95 -9.22 2.86
CA ILE A 108 -6.42 -7.84 2.72
C ILE A 108 -5.57 -7.48 3.94
N LEU A 109 -6.02 -7.79 5.15
CA LEU A 109 -5.26 -7.51 6.38
C LEU A 109 -3.95 -8.31 6.44
N ALA A 110 -3.98 -9.60 6.08
CA ALA A 110 -2.77 -10.42 5.98
C ALA A 110 -1.76 -9.84 4.98
N LEU A 111 -2.23 -9.42 3.80
CA LEU A 111 -1.38 -8.77 2.80
C LEU A 111 -0.84 -7.40 3.28
N THR A 112 -1.59 -6.66 4.11
CA THR A 112 -1.09 -5.42 4.73
C THR A 112 0.12 -5.68 5.62
N CYS A 113 0.05 -6.72 6.47
CA CYS A 113 1.17 -7.10 7.34
C CYS A 113 2.38 -7.57 6.52
N LEU A 114 2.15 -8.44 5.53
CA LEU A 114 3.22 -8.91 4.63
C LEU A 114 3.85 -7.77 3.84
N GLY A 115 3.05 -6.78 3.42
CA GLY A 115 3.50 -5.61 2.69
C GLY A 115 4.46 -4.75 3.49
N ALA A 116 4.09 -4.42 4.71
CA ALA A 116 4.95 -3.67 5.61
C ALA A 116 6.29 -4.38 5.83
N GLY A 117 6.26 -5.69 6.16
CA GLY A 117 7.48 -6.49 6.34
C GLY A 117 8.36 -6.54 5.08
N ASN A 118 7.76 -6.69 3.89
CA ASN A 118 8.54 -6.72 2.65
C ASN A 118 9.20 -5.36 2.33
N ILE A 119 8.55 -4.25 2.66
CA ILE A 119 9.14 -2.90 2.51
C ILE A 119 10.36 -2.76 3.40
N LEU A 120 10.26 -3.17 4.66
CA LEU A 120 11.38 -3.13 5.60
C LEU A 120 12.56 -3.97 5.11
N LEU A 121 12.30 -5.19 4.64
CA LEU A 121 13.34 -6.03 4.05
C LEU A 121 14.03 -5.37 2.85
N ILE A 122 13.29 -4.68 1.98
CA ILE A 122 13.87 -3.96 0.84
C ILE A 122 14.75 -2.81 1.33
N LEU A 123 14.27 -2.02 2.28
CA LEU A 123 15.02 -0.87 2.81
C LEU A 123 16.32 -1.34 3.48
N ASN A 124 16.25 -2.27 4.41
CA ASN A 124 17.43 -2.81 5.11
C ASN A 124 18.46 -3.39 4.14
N SER A 125 18.03 -4.22 3.19
CA SER A 125 18.97 -4.80 2.21
C SER A 125 19.63 -3.76 1.29
N LYS A 126 18.99 -2.62 1.06
CA LYS A 126 19.56 -1.51 0.29
C LYS A 126 20.59 -0.73 1.12
N THR A 127 20.33 -0.54 2.39
CA THR A 127 21.25 0.15 3.31
C THR A 127 22.51 -0.69 3.53
N ASP A 128 22.36 -2.00 3.74
CA ASP A 128 23.47 -2.95 3.85
C ASP A 128 24.37 -2.91 2.60
N LEU A 129 23.76 -2.99 1.40
CA LEU A 129 24.50 -2.91 0.14
C LEU A 129 25.27 -1.60 0.01
N ALA A 130 24.64 -0.47 0.29
CA ALA A 130 25.30 0.83 0.24
C ALA A 130 26.48 0.91 1.21
N SER A 131 26.36 0.38 2.42
CA SER A 131 27.42 0.31 3.42
C SER A 131 28.59 -0.56 2.95
N GLU A 132 28.33 -1.72 2.35
CA GLU A 132 29.37 -2.62 1.81
C GLU A 132 30.13 -1.95 0.66
N GLU A 133 29.45 -1.33 -0.28
CA GLU A 133 30.05 -0.68 -1.45
C GLU A 133 30.87 0.55 -1.08
N ILE A 134 30.40 1.34 -0.10
CA ILE A 134 31.14 2.46 0.47
C ILE A 134 32.44 1.96 1.11
N ASN A 135 32.37 0.89 1.91
CA ASN A 135 33.54 0.28 2.55
C ASN A 135 34.52 -0.29 1.52
N ALA A 136 34.03 -0.76 0.38
CA ALA A 136 34.87 -1.24 -0.73
C ALA A 136 35.50 -0.10 -1.56
N GLY A 137 35.19 1.15 -1.28
CA GLY A 137 35.72 2.32 -1.99
C GLY A 137 35.20 2.46 -3.43
N MET A 138 33.98 1.98 -3.69
CA MET A 138 33.37 2.08 -5.01
C MET A 138 33.03 3.53 -5.37
N SER A 139 32.92 3.81 -6.68
CA SER A 139 32.56 5.15 -7.15
C SER A 139 31.10 5.46 -6.79
N GLN A 140 30.81 6.74 -6.50
CA GLN A 140 29.46 7.20 -6.18
C GLN A 140 28.41 6.82 -7.24
N ALA A 141 28.78 6.89 -8.52
CA ALA A 141 27.90 6.51 -9.61
C ALA A 141 27.53 5.02 -9.59
N THR A 142 28.47 4.16 -9.17
CA THR A 142 28.24 2.73 -9.00
C THR A 142 27.32 2.48 -7.82
N ILE A 143 27.63 3.03 -6.66
CA ILE A 143 26.82 2.91 -5.44
C ILE A 143 25.38 3.32 -5.70
N LEU A 144 25.14 4.49 -6.29
CA LEU A 144 23.81 4.99 -6.56
C LEU A 144 23.06 4.10 -7.57
N LYS A 145 23.74 3.61 -8.61
CA LYS A 145 23.16 2.72 -9.62
C LYS A 145 22.72 1.40 -8.98
N ASP A 146 23.62 0.74 -8.25
CA ASP A 146 23.36 -0.57 -7.68
C ASP A 146 22.30 -0.48 -6.59
N TRP A 147 22.31 0.59 -5.81
CA TRP A 147 21.28 0.88 -4.83
C TRP A 147 19.88 1.13 -5.44
N ILE A 148 19.76 1.85 -6.59
CA ILE A 148 18.49 2.01 -7.30
C ILE A 148 17.98 0.67 -7.86
N THR A 149 18.88 -0.19 -8.33
CA THR A 149 18.51 -1.47 -8.96
C THR A 149 18.33 -2.60 -7.97
N HIS A 150 18.95 -2.49 -6.80
CA HIS A 150 18.84 -3.52 -5.74
C HIS A 150 17.38 -3.67 -5.28
N GLY A 151 16.96 -4.91 -5.04
CA GLY A 151 15.61 -5.21 -4.58
C GLY A 151 14.52 -5.03 -5.65
N THR A 152 14.90 -4.95 -6.94
CA THR A 152 13.94 -4.81 -8.06
C THR A 152 12.83 -5.86 -8.02
N ALA A 153 13.17 -7.14 -7.84
CA ALA A 153 12.18 -8.22 -7.79
C ALA A 153 11.20 -8.06 -6.63
N SER A 154 11.71 -7.68 -5.45
CA SER A 154 10.89 -7.41 -4.26
C SER A 154 10.00 -6.18 -4.46
N SER A 155 10.51 -5.13 -5.11
CA SER A 155 9.74 -3.93 -5.45
C SER A 155 8.59 -4.25 -6.42
N ILE A 156 8.84 -5.06 -7.44
CA ILE A 156 7.81 -5.55 -8.37
C ILE A 156 6.76 -6.37 -7.61
N CYS A 157 7.19 -7.31 -6.77
CA CYS A 157 6.30 -8.13 -5.96
C CYS A 157 5.41 -7.27 -5.04
N MET A 158 5.97 -6.24 -4.41
CA MET A 158 5.23 -5.29 -3.58
C MET A 158 4.16 -4.52 -4.38
N LEU A 159 4.50 -4.00 -5.57
CA LEU A 159 3.54 -3.30 -6.42
C LEU A 159 2.40 -4.21 -6.88
N LEU A 160 2.71 -5.46 -7.24
CA LEU A 160 1.71 -6.47 -7.58
C LEU A 160 0.82 -6.80 -6.39
N MET A 161 1.37 -6.91 -5.19
CA MET A 161 0.62 -7.15 -3.97
C MET A 161 -0.35 -5.98 -3.67
N ILE A 162 0.08 -4.73 -3.83
CA ILE A 162 -0.79 -3.55 -3.70
C ILE A 162 -1.91 -3.59 -4.76
N ALA A 163 -1.59 -3.97 -5.99
CA ALA A 163 -2.60 -4.17 -7.04
C ALA A 163 -3.65 -5.22 -6.65
N VAL A 164 -3.21 -6.35 -6.09
CA VAL A 164 -4.09 -7.40 -5.56
C VAL A 164 -4.97 -6.87 -4.43
N MET A 165 -4.42 -6.11 -3.49
CA MET A 165 -5.18 -5.52 -2.38
C MET A 165 -6.29 -4.59 -2.88
N PHE A 166 -6.00 -3.68 -3.81
CA PHE A 166 -7.02 -2.84 -4.43
C PHE A 166 -8.03 -3.66 -5.23
N GLY A 167 -7.61 -4.74 -5.89
CA GLY A 167 -8.49 -5.68 -6.57
C GLY A 167 -9.47 -6.37 -5.61
N LEU A 168 -8.98 -6.86 -4.47
CA LEU A 168 -9.78 -7.45 -3.41
C LEU A 168 -10.75 -6.44 -2.79
N MET A 169 -10.33 -5.20 -2.58
CA MET A 169 -11.20 -4.10 -2.14
C MET A 169 -12.31 -3.82 -3.16
N SER A 170 -12.00 -3.86 -4.46
CA SER A 170 -13.01 -3.75 -5.51
C SER A 170 -14.05 -4.88 -5.45
N LEU A 171 -13.63 -6.11 -5.11
CA LEU A 171 -14.54 -7.24 -4.89
C LEU A 171 -15.43 -7.06 -3.65
N LEU A 172 -14.86 -6.55 -2.55
CA LEU A 172 -15.62 -6.20 -1.34
C LEU A 172 -16.69 -5.14 -1.63
N ALA A 173 -16.36 -4.13 -2.43
CA ALA A 173 -17.27 -3.04 -2.78
C ALA A 173 -18.45 -3.49 -3.68
N ARG A 174 -18.40 -4.67 -4.30
CA ARG A 174 -19.51 -5.27 -5.07
C ARG A 174 -20.61 -5.87 -4.20
N SER A 175 -20.42 -5.92 -2.90
CA SER A 175 -21.41 -6.51 -2.00
C SER A 175 -22.74 -5.74 -2.01
N LYS A 176 -23.84 -6.47 -1.72
CA LYS A 176 -25.17 -5.86 -1.67
C LYS A 176 -25.25 -4.91 -0.47
N ALA A 177 -25.46 -3.63 -0.76
CA ALA A 177 -25.69 -2.58 0.23
C ALA A 177 -27.14 -2.07 0.16
N ASN A 178 -27.49 -1.22 1.10
CA ASN A 178 -28.74 -0.47 1.04
C ASN A 178 -28.81 0.40 -0.23
N PRO A 179 -30.00 0.60 -0.83
CA PRO A 179 -30.14 1.36 -2.09
C PRO A 179 -29.46 2.72 -2.07
N GLU A 180 -29.52 3.44 -0.97
CA GLU A 180 -28.91 4.77 -0.79
C GLU A 180 -27.37 4.74 -0.83
N GLN A 181 -26.75 3.60 -0.48
CA GLN A 181 -25.30 3.43 -0.42
C GLN A 181 -24.72 2.82 -1.70
N ILE A 182 -25.57 2.29 -2.59
CA ILE A 182 -25.13 1.60 -3.82
C ILE A 182 -24.31 2.52 -4.72
N ALA A 183 -24.71 3.79 -4.87
CA ALA A 183 -24.00 4.76 -5.71
C ALA A 183 -22.58 5.01 -5.20
N ASN A 184 -22.41 5.17 -3.89
CA ASN A 184 -21.11 5.39 -3.23
C ASN A 184 -20.23 4.14 -3.33
N LEU A 185 -20.79 2.94 -3.13
CA LEU A 185 -20.05 1.69 -3.29
C LEU A 185 -19.60 1.45 -4.74
N LYS A 186 -20.42 1.74 -5.73
CA LYS A 186 -20.03 1.67 -7.14
C LYS A 186 -18.90 2.65 -7.48
N ALA A 187 -18.91 3.85 -6.89
CA ALA A 187 -17.83 4.81 -7.06
C ALA A 187 -16.52 4.29 -6.44
N LEU A 188 -16.57 3.72 -5.23
CA LEU A 188 -15.43 3.09 -4.57
C LEU A 188 -14.93 1.86 -5.34
N GLU A 189 -15.82 0.99 -5.81
CA GLU A 189 -15.48 -0.15 -6.65
C GLU A 189 -14.72 0.27 -7.91
N ARG A 190 -15.23 1.28 -8.61
CA ARG A 190 -14.57 1.78 -9.82
C ARG A 190 -13.20 2.37 -9.51
N ASN A 191 -13.09 3.14 -8.44
CA ASN A 191 -11.85 3.80 -8.06
C ASN A 191 -10.78 2.78 -7.64
N THR A 192 -11.12 1.81 -6.79
CA THR A 192 -10.20 0.73 -6.40
C THR A 192 -9.78 -0.15 -7.58
N ARG A 193 -10.68 -0.40 -8.53
CA ARG A 193 -10.34 -1.14 -9.76
C ARG A 193 -9.34 -0.38 -10.64
N VAL A 194 -9.52 0.94 -10.80
CA VAL A 194 -8.57 1.78 -11.55
C VAL A 194 -7.22 1.80 -10.87
N LYS A 195 -7.20 1.92 -9.53
CA LYS A 195 -5.94 1.86 -8.75
C LYS A 195 -5.25 0.50 -8.88
N ALA A 196 -5.99 -0.61 -8.77
CA ALA A 196 -5.44 -1.94 -9.01
C ALA A 196 -4.79 -2.05 -10.39
N PHE A 197 -5.44 -1.55 -11.42
CA PHE A 197 -4.90 -1.54 -12.78
C PHE A 197 -3.65 -0.66 -12.91
N LEU A 198 -3.65 0.52 -12.32
CA LEU A 198 -2.48 1.41 -12.32
C LEU A 198 -1.28 0.73 -11.63
N PHE A 199 -1.47 0.12 -10.45
CA PHE A 199 -0.40 -0.61 -9.76
C PHE A 199 0.06 -1.85 -10.53
N LEU A 200 -0.81 -2.48 -11.30
CA LEU A 200 -0.43 -3.57 -12.20
C LEU A 200 0.46 -3.09 -13.38
N LEU A 201 0.33 -1.83 -13.79
CA LEU A 201 1.16 -1.24 -14.86
C LEU A 201 2.49 -0.69 -14.35
N LEU A 202 2.62 -0.34 -13.07
CA LEU A 202 3.86 0.22 -12.52
C LEU A 202 5.09 -0.68 -12.72
N PRO A 203 5.02 -2.03 -12.66
CA PRO A 203 6.14 -2.91 -13.00
C PRO A 203 6.72 -2.72 -14.40
N LEU A 204 5.98 -2.14 -15.34
CA LEU A 204 6.51 -1.78 -16.67
C LEU A 204 7.67 -0.77 -16.60
N ASN A 205 7.84 -0.10 -15.45
CA ASN A 205 8.99 0.74 -15.15
C ASN A 205 10.34 0.02 -15.33
N TRP A 206 10.37 -1.30 -15.12
CA TRP A 206 11.58 -2.11 -15.27
C TRP A 206 11.70 -2.75 -16.67
N LEU A 207 10.74 -2.48 -17.57
CA LEU A 207 10.76 -3.02 -18.93
C LEU A 207 12.09 -2.72 -19.67
N PRO A 208 12.71 -1.51 -19.59
CA PRO A 208 13.99 -1.25 -20.25
C PRO A 208 15.11 -2.16 -19.77
N MET A 209 15.10 -2.60 -18.50
CA MET A 209 16.12 -3.51 -17.98
C MET A 209 16.04 -4.90 -18.66
N MET A 210 14.86 -5.33 -19.10
CA MET A 210 14.69 -6.55 -19.87
C MET A 210 15.31 -6.45 -21.28
N PHE A 211 15.52 -5.24 -21.78
CA PHE A 211 16.15 -4.94 -23.07
C PHE A 211 17.59 -4.43 -22.95
N GLY A 212 18.24 -4.69 -21.81
CA GLY A 212 19.66 -4.38 -21.59
C GLY A 212 19.96 -3.00 -21.00
N SER A 213 18.96 -2.22 -20.63
CA SER A 213 19.20 -1.02 -19.81
C SER A 213 19.68 -1.43 -18.42
N GLN A 214 20.58 -0.63 -17.84
CA GLN A 214 21.11 -0.89 -16.51
C GLN A 214 20.23 -0.26 -15.38
N THR A 215 19.24 0.55 -15.74
CA THR A 215 18.40 1.26 -14.78
C THR A 215 16.92 1.21 -15.19
N PRO A 216 15.98 1.26 -14.24
CA PRO A 216 14.56 1.47 -14.52
C PRO A 216 14.32 2.87 -15.10
N ILE A 217 13.11 3.12 -15.62
CA ILE A 217 12.70 4.44 -16.15
C ILE A 217 12.78 5.52 -15.07
N ALA A 218 12.32 5.19 -13.86
CA ALA A 218 12.33 6.10 -12.72
C ALA A 218 12.48 5.33 -11.40
N PRO A 219 13.05 5.96 -10.36
CA PRO A 219 13.05 5.40 -9.01
C PRO A 219 11.63 5.15 -8.49
N VAL A 220 11.40 3.98 -7.90
CA VAL A 220 10.05 3.53 -7.49
C VAL A 220 9.35 4.50 -6.54
N GLY A 221 10.09 5.09 -5.60
CA GLY A 221 9.53 6.07 -4.66
C GLY A 221 8.95 7.30 -5.36
N ILE A 222 9.65 7.83 -6.38
CA ILE A 222 9.17 8.97 -7.17
C ILE A 222 7.90 8.60 -7.94
N MET A 223 7.85 7.42 -8.55
CA MET A 223 6.67 6.94 -9.26
C MET A 223 5.44 6.87 -8.34
N ILE A 224 5.63 6.36 -7.13
CA ILE A 224 4.56 6.26 -6.14
C ILE A 224 4.09 7.65 -5.70
N LEU A 225 4.99 8.60 -5.46
CA LEU A 225 4.62 9.98 -5.13
C LEU A 225 3.83 10.64 -6.27
N VAL A 226 4.26 10.46 -7.53
CA VAL A 226 3.52 10.96 -8.70
C VAL A 226 2.12 10.33 -8.77
N TYR A 227 2.03 9.02 -8.53
CA TYR A 227 0.74 8.33 -8.45
C TYR A 227 -0.16 8.94 -7.38
N ILE A 228 0.34 9.14 -6.16
CA ILE A 228 -0.41 9.72 -5.04
C ILE A 228 -0.88 11.13 -5.39
N ALA A 229 -0.01 11.96 -5.96
CA ALA A 229 -0.36 13.33 -6.38
C ALA A 229 -1.49 13.33 -7.41
N LEU A 230 -1.39 12.48 -8.44
CA LEU A 230 -2.42 12.35 -9.49
C LEU A 230 -3.73 11.80 -8.94
N SER A 231 -3.67 10.82 -8.04
CA SER A 231 -4.82 10.23 -7.37
C SER A 231 -5.59 11.28 -6.56
N ASN A 232 -4.88 12.07 -5.74
CA ASN A 232 -5.48 13.12 -4.92
C ASN A 232 -6.11 14.23 -5.77
N ILE A 233 -5.47 14.65 -6.86
CA ILE A 233 -6.03 15.63 -7.80
C ILE A 233 -7.33 15.12 -8.42
N ASN A 234 -7.36 13.85 -8.79
CA ASN A 234 -8.56 13.24 -9.39
C ASN A 234 -9.71 13.13 -8.38
N GLU A 235 -9.42 12.76 -7.13
CA GLU A 235 -10.40 12.73 -6.05
C GLU A 235 -10.95 14.12 -5.72
N ALA A 236 -10.10 15.14 -5.66
CA ALA A 236 -10.51 16.52 -5.42
C ALA A 236 -11.46 17.01 -6.54
N LYS A 237 -11.16 16.70 -7.79
CA LYS A 237 -12.05 16.99 -8.94
C LYS A 237 -13.40 16.27 -8.83
N LEU A 238 -13.39 15.01 -8.41
CA LEU A 238 -14.60 14.22 -8.22
C LEU A 238 -15.48 14.80 -7.11
N ARG A 239 -14.90 15.12 -5.95
CA ARG A 239 -15.59 15.76 -4.82
C ARG A 239 -16.22 17.11 -5.22
N ARG A 240 -15.49 17.92 -5.99
CA ARG A 240 -15.98 19.21 -6.49
C ARG A 240 -17.21 19.04 -7.39
N ARG A 241 -17.15 18.10 -8.36
CA ARG A 241 -18.30 17.77 -9.24
C ARG A 241 -19.51 17.27 -8.46
N LEU A 242 -19.31 16.42 -7.46
CA LEU A 242 -20.39 15.94 -6.61
C LEU A 242 -21.03 17.07 -5.80
N SER A 243 -20.23 18.00 -5.25
CA SER A 243 -20.75 19.15 -4.52
C SER A 243 -21.54 20.13 -5.39
N GLU A 244 -21.12 20.31 -6.65
CA GLU A 244 -21.83 21.15 -7.64
C GLU A 244 -23.17 20.54 -8.05
N THR A 245 -23.23 19.21 -8.25
CA THR A 245 -24.48 18.50 -8.54
C THR A 245 -25.46 18.55 -7.38
N PHE A 246 -25.01 18.46 -6.14
CA PHE A 246 -25.86 18.60 -4.96
C PHE A 246 -26.43 20.04 -4.82
N LYS A 247 -25.63 21.07 -5.10
CA LYS A 247 -26.11 22.47 -5.07
C LYS A 247 -27.08 22.82 -6.19
N ALA A 248 -27.06 22.11 -7.32
CA ALA A 248 -27.97 22.32 -8.42
C ALA A 248 -29.32 21.59 -8.23
N SER A 249 -29.42 20.68 -7.25
CA SER A 249 -30.64 19.89 -6.95
C SER A 249 -31.42 20.43 -5.74
N THR A 250 -30.88 21.43 -5.04
CA THR A 250 -31.54 22.20 -3.97
C THR A 250 -31.99 23.55 -4.48
#